data_faae2d0e4310828550a9afe4672161b7
#
_entry.id   faae2d0e4310828550a9afe4672161b7
#
_cell.length_a   1.000
_cell.length_b   1.000
_cell.length_c   1.000
_cell.angle_alpha   90.00
_cell.angle_beta   90.00
_cell.angle_gamma   90.00
#
_symmetry.space_group_name_H-M   'P 1'
#
loop_
_entity.id
_entity.type
_entity.pdbx_description
1 polymer ?
#
loop_
_entity_poly.entity_id
_entity_poly.type
_entity_poly.pdbx_seq_one_letter_code
_entity_poly.pdbx_strand_id
1 'polypeptide(L)'
;AQCADRPDISVAVSKLSQFLDNPGPKHWEQAVHCLAYLKGTPELGITYTRKPAEHPWSNRLTMFVDATWADCTDTRKSTTGFVGMLNGGPVCWKSQKQPIVAQSSCEAEFIAACKSANEVCFIRQLLGELGYTQQVTRIYEDNMAAKQLAHNPGALRDRSKHFEIRYFKLQELVQQAIITLTYVGTKEQIADTLTKNLSKPLFLRLRGF
;
A
#
# COMPACT_ATOMS: atom_id res chain seq x y z
N ALA A 1 4.47 12.56 -12.21
CA ALA A 1 3.22 11.83 -12.45
C ALA A 1 2.92 10.84 -11.32
N GLN A 2 3.77 9.80 -11.11
CA GLN A 2 3.45 8.76 -10.10
C GLN A 2 3.21 9.29 -8.68
N CYS A 3 3.79 10.41 -8.30
CA CYS A 3 3.69 10.97 -6.95
C CYS A 3 2.56 12.01 -6.82
N ALA A 4 1.97 12.43 -7.93
CA ALA A 4 1.00 13.53 -7.93
C ALA A 4 -0.41 13.08 -8.32
N ASP A 5 -0.55 12.29 -9.37
CA ASP A 5 -1.83 12.03 -10.01
C ASP A 5 -1.98 10.66 -10.68
N ARG A 6 -0.90 9.85 -10.74
CA ARG A 6 -0.87 8.57 -11.45
C ARG A 6 -0.34 7.42 -10.57
N PRO A 7 -1.11 6.98 -9.57
CA PRO A 7 -0.74 5.82 -8.73
C PRO A 7 -0.57 4.53 -9.54
N ASP A 8 -1.27 4.40 -10.64
CA ASP A 8 -1.29 3.24 -11.53
C ASP A 8 0.05 2.92 -12.21
N ILE A 9 0.98 3.88 -12.32
CA ILE A 9 2.34 3.64 -12.85
C ILE A 9 3.39 3.46 -11.75
N SER A 10 3.01 3.53 -10.47
CA SER A 10 3.97 3.58 -9.37
C SER A 10 4.87 2.36 -9.28
N VAL A 11 4.35 1.15 -9.52
CA VAL A 11 5.16 -0.08 -9.52
C VAL A 11 6.18 -0.09 -10.66
N ALA A 12 5.77 0.33 -11.86
CA ALA A 12 6.63 0.37 -13.02
C ALA A 12 7.79 1.37 -12.82
N VAL A 13 7.47 2.57 -12.35
CA VAL A 13 8.48 3.62 -12.07
C VAL A 13 9.38 3.20 -10.92
N SER A 14 8.85 2.63 -9.84
CA SER A 14 9.64 2.13 -8.71
C SER A 14 10.63 1.04 -9.14
N LYS A 15 10.23 0.13 -10.01
CA LYS A 15 11.12 -0.92 -10.55
C LYS A 15 12.17 -0.34 -11.49
N LEU A 16 11.79 0.53 -12.41
CA LEU A 16 12.72 1.17 -13.37
C LEU A 16 13.75 2.06 -12.67
N SER A 17 13.36 2.76 -11.60
CA SER A 17 14.26 3.64 -10.85
C SER A 17 15.43 2.90 -10.19
N GLN A 18 15.35 1.58 -10.04
CA GLN A 18 16.44 0.77 -9.49
C GLN A 18 17.61 0.57 -10.47
N PHE A 19 17.42 0.90 -11.76
CA PHE A 19 18.39 0.69 -12.82
C PHE A 19 18.85 2.01 -13.48
N LEU A 20 18.66 3.14 -12.81
CA LEU A 20 19.04 4.46 -13.36
C LEU A 20 20.54 4.60 -13.61
N ASP A 21 21.37 4.02 -12.75
CA ASP A 21 22.84 4.11 -12.87
C ASP A 21 23.40 3.22 -13.97
N ASN A 22 22.73 2.09 -14.29
CA ASN A 22 23.17 1.17 -15.33
C ASN A 22 21.96 0.55 -16.07
N PRO A 23 21.24 1.30 -16.90
CA PRO A 23 20.09 0.82 -17.63
C PRO A 23 20.48 -0.08 -18.80
N GLY A 24 19.90 -1.28 -18.89
CA GLY A 24 19.99 -2.12 -20.09
C GLY A 24 18.85 -1.85 -21.08
N PRO A 25 18.95 -2.39 -22.33
CA PRO A 25 17.94 -2.19 -23.38
C PRO A 25 16.50 -2.52 -22.95
N LYS A 26 16.32 -3.61 -22.19
CA LYS A 26 15.00 -4.01 -21.67
C LYS A 26 14.39 -2.96 -20.72
N HIS A 27 15.23 -2.28 -19.93
CA HIS A 27 14.73 -1.21 -19.04
C HIS A 27 14.25 -0.01 -19.85
N TRP A 28 14.93 0.31 -20.93
CA TRP A 28 14.51 1.36 -21.87
C TRP A 28 13.17 1.00 -22.55
N GLU A 29 13.03 -0.23 -23.07
CA GLU A 29 11.78 -0.70 -23.65
C GLU A 29 10.60 -0.58 -22.66
N GLN A 30 10.81 -0.96 -21.39
CA GLN A 30 9.79 -0.82 -20.36
C GLN A 30 9.47 0.65 -20.04
N ALA A 31 10.45 1.53 -20.04
CA ALA A 31 10.23 2.97 -19.87
C ALA A 31 9.39 3.55 -21.03
N VAL A 32 9.69 3.17 -22.27
CA VAL A 32 8.92 3.56 -23.46
C VAL A 32 7.50 2.99 -23.38
N HIS A 33 7.34 1.74 -22.91
CA HIS A 33 6.01 1.15 -22.70
C HIS A 33 5.19 1.93 -21.65
N CYS A 34 5.81 2.36 -20.56
CA CYS A 34 5.15 3.20 -19.56
C CYS A 34 4.72 4.56 -20.15
N LEU A 35 5.55 5.19 -20.99
CA LEU A 35 5.19 6.42 -21.70
C LEU A 35 4.06 6.20 -22.71
N ALA A 36 4.07 5.09 -23.44
CA ALA A 36 2.98 4.72 -24.35
C ALA A 36 1.66 4.50 -23.61
N TYR A 37 1.71 3.88 -22.43
CA TYR A 37 0.54 3.73 -21.55
C TYR A 37 0.00 5.11 -21.12
N LEU A 38 0.84 6.02 -20.67
CA LEU A 38 0.45 7.39 -20.30
C LEU A 38 -0.19 8.13 -21.48
N LYS A 39 0.42 8.04 -22.66
CA LYS A 39 -0.11 8.62 -23.92
C LYS A 39 -1.47 8.02 -24.28
N GLY A 40 -1.68 6.73 -24.04
CA GLY A 40 -2.93 6.03 -24.31
C GLY A 40 -4.01 6.26 -23.25
N THR A 41 -3.70 6.93 -22.13
CA THR A 41 -4.62 7.18 -21.02
C THR A 41 -4.55 8.62 -20.50
N PRO A 42 -4.66 9.65 -21.38
CA PRO A 42 -4.50 11.05 -20.98
C PRO A 42 -5.62 11.53 -20.07
N GLU A 43 -6.83 10.98 -20.24
CA GLU A 43 -8.01 11.36 -19.46
C GLU A 43 -8.13 10.60 -18.12
N LEU A 44 -7.21 9.67 -17.85
CA LEU A 44 -7.23 8.93 -16.60
C LEU A 44 -6.66 9.79 -15.47
N GLY A 45 -7.50 10.14 -14.53
CA GLY A 45 -7.14 10.94 -13.36
C GLY A 45 -7.76 10.39 -12.08
N ILE A 46 -7.48 11.06 -10.97
CA ILE A 46 -8.06 10.77 -9.67
C ILE A 46 -9.38 11.53 -9.55
N THR A 47 -10.43 10.83 -9.14
CA THR A 47 -11.75 11.43 -8.92
C THR A 47 -12.16 11.31 -7.45
N TYR A 48 -12.51 12.42 -6.85
CA TYR A 48 -13.07 12.47 -5.50
C TYR A 48 -14.56 12.74 -5.57
N THR A 49 -15.35 11.90 -4.91
CA THR A 49 -16.81 12.02 -4.90
C THR A 49 -17.27 12.57 -3.56
N ARG A 50 -17.90 13.74 -3.59
CA ARG A 50 -18.53 14.30 -2.39
C ARG A 50 -19.67 13.37 -1.95
N LYS A 51 -19.61 12.91 -0.72
CA LYS A 51 -20.68 12.13 -0.07
C LYS A 51 -21.42 13.03 0.92
N PRO A 52 -22.74 12.85 1.13
CA PRO A 52 -23.45 13.51 2.21
C PRO A 52 -22.75 13.30 3.55
N ALA A 53 -22.84 14.27 4.46
CA ALA A 53 -22.12 14.20 5.74
C ALA A 53 -22.53 13.00 6.59
N GLU A 54 -23.79 12.62 6.53
CA GLU A 54 -24.40 11.47 7.21
C GLU A 54 -24.03 10.10 6.58
N HIS A 55 -23.42 10.10 5.39
CA HIS A 55 -23.01 8.85 4.76
C HIS A 55 -21.86 8.21 5.55
N PRO A 56 -21.94 6.89 5.90
CA PRO A 56 -20.96 6.22 6.78
C PRO A 56 -19.50 6.32 6.31
N TRP A 57 -19.28 6.50 5.03
CA TRP A 57 -17.94 6.61 4.41
C TRP A 57 -17.57 8.04 4.00
N SER A 58 -18.35 9.05 4.42
CA SER A 58 -18.01 10.45 4.18
C SER A 58 -16.76 10.83 4.97
N ASN A 59 -15.76 11.36 4.29
CA ASN A 59 -14.49 11.79 4.87
C ASN A 59 -13.80 10.71 5.73
N ARG A 60 -14.00 9.43 5.40
CA ARG A 60 -13.38 8.28 6.08
C ARG A 60 -12.16 7.82 5.34
N LEU A 61 -11.02 7.88 6.03
CA LEU A 61 -9.78 7.30 5.53
C LEU A 61 -9.85 5.77 5.62
N THR A 62 -9.52 5.10 4.52
CA THR A 62 -9.26 3.66 4.47
C THR A 62 -7.90 3.43 3.82
N MET A 63 -7.23 2.34 4.15
CA MET A 63 -5.92 1.98 3.61
C MET A 63 -5.97 0.56 3.05
N PHE A 64 -5.37 0.34 1.89
CA PHE A 64 -5.10 -0.99 1.35
C PHE A 64 -3.60 -1.20 1.36
N VAL A 65 -3.16 -2.38 1.74
CA VAL A 65 -1.73 -2.72 1.85
C VAL A 65 -1.47 -4.11 1.32
N ASP A 66 -0.33 -4.28 0.65
CA ASP A 66 0.13 -5.56 0.10
C ASP A 66 1.66 -5.60 0.10
N ALA A 67 2.23 -6.80 0.08
CA ALA A 67 3.64 -7.00 -0.14
C ALA A 67 3.91 -8.16 -1.08
N THR A 68 4.80 -7.97 -2.05
CA THR A 68 5.31 -9.07 -2.87
C THR A 68 6.61 -9.58 -2.25
N TRP A 69 6.56 -10.79 -1.69
CA TRP A 69 7.69 -11.37 -0.97
C TRP A 69 8.83 -11.73 -1.90
N ALA A 70 10.05 -11.28 -1.53
CA ALA A 70 11.33 -11.64 -2.15
C ALA A 70 11.37 -11.48 -3.69
N ASP A 71 10.63 -10.48 -4.24
CA ASP A 71 10.46 -10.27 -5.68
C ASP A 71 11.70 -9.66 -6.36
N CYS A 72 12.62 -9.07 -5.60
CA CYS A 72 13.87 -8.59 -6.15
C CYS A 72 14.87 -9.76 -6.33
N THR A 73 15.21 -10.07 -7.58
CA THR A 73 16.14 -11.18 -7.92
C THR A 73 17.53 -11.00 -7.33
N ASP A 74 18.02 -9.75 -7.31
CA ASP A 74 19.40 -9.46 -6.89
C ASP A 74 19.56 -9.42 -5.37
N THR A 75 18.56 -8.87 -4.66
CA THR A 75 18.68 -8.63 -3.21
C THR A 75 17.72 -9.47 -2.38
N ARG A 76 16.81 -10.22 -3.00
CA ARG A 76 15.71 -10.96 -2.36
C ARG A 76 14.85 -10.12 -1.41
N LYS A 77 14.90 -8.80 -1.54
CA LYS A 77 14.04 -7.90 -0.80
C LYS A 77 12.64 -7.88 -1.40
N SER A 78 11.66 -7.70 -0.54
CA SER A 78 10.23 -7.61 -0.89
C SER A 78 9.86 -6.20 -1.33
N THR A 79 8.74 -6.07 -2.04
CA THR A 79 8.14 -4.78 -2.39
C THR A 79 6.91 -4.55 -1.53
N THR A 80 6.83 -3.40 -0.87
CA THR A 80 5.65 -2.91 -0.16
C THR A 80 4.85 -2.00 -1.08
N GLY A 81 3.54 -2.22 -1.15
CA GLY A 81 2.57 -1.33 -1.77
C GLY A 81 1.48 -0.94 -0.78
N PHE A 82 1.09 0.33 -0.76
CA PHE A 82 -0.12 0.76 -0.06
C PHE A 82 -0.79 1.93 -0.78
N VAL A 83 -2.09 2.04 -0.60
CA VAL A 83 -2.89 3.16 -1.08
C VAL A 83 -3.94 3.55 -0.05
N GLY A 84 -3.92 4.81 0.36
CA GLY A 84 -4.93 5.40 1.24
C GLY A 84 -6.03 6.05 0.42
N MET A 85 -7.27 5.70 0.70
CA MET A 85 -8.47 6.16 -0.01
C MET A 85 -9.29 7.10 0.86
N LEU A 86 -9.74 8.19 0.29
CA LEU A 86 -10.66 9.14 0.92
C LEU A 86 -11.68 9.60 -0.12
N ASN A 87 -12.97 9.51 0.20
CA ASN A 87 -14.06 9.96 -0.68
C ASN A 87 -13.99 9.40 -2.12
N GLY A 88 -13.56 8.14 -2.25
CA GLY A 88 -13.52 7.42 -3.53
C GLY A 88 -12.22 7.58 -4.32
N GLY A 89 -11.33 8.50 -3.94
CA GLY A 89 -10.03 8.70 -4.59
C GLY A 89 -8.84 8.41 -3.68
N PRO A 90 -7.67 8.05 -4.24
CA PRO A 90 -6.44 7.89 -3.49
C PRO A 90 -5.88 9.24 -3.05
N VAL A 91 -5.52 9.36 -1.75
CA VAL A 91 -4.88 10.55 -1.15
C VAL A 91 -3.43 10.34 -0.83
N CYS A 92 -3.00 9.09 -0.73
CA CYS A 92 -1.59 8.72 -0.61
C CYS A 92 -1.39 7.33 -1.20
N TRP A 93 -0.21 7.06 -1.74
CA TRP A 93 0.18 5.73 -2.23
C TRP A 93 1.69 5.60 -2.27
N LYS A 94 2.14 4.36 -2.24
CA LYS A 94 3.56 4.05 -2.34
C LYS A 94 3.79 2.65 -2.91
N SER A 95 4.80 2.55 -3.78
CA SER A 95 5.41 1.29 -4.19
C SER A 95 6.89 1.39 -3.88
N GLN A 96 7.40 0.57 -2.96
CA GLN A 96 8.77 0.69 -2.48
C GLN A 96 9.38 -0.65 -2.08
N LYS A 97 10.63 -0.88 -2.47
CA LYS A 97 11.44 -1.99 -1.96
C LYS A 97 11.63 -1.88 -0.44
N GLN A 98 11.49 -2.99 0.27
CA GLN A 98 11.72 -3.05 1.71
C GLN A 98 13.21 -2.90 2.02
N PRO A 99 13.60 -2.27 3.14
CA PRO A 99 15.01 -2.07 3.51
C PRO A 99 15.70 -3.37 3.94
N ILE A 100 14.94 -4.35 4.43
CA ILE A 100 15.42 -5.65 4.93
C ILE A 100 14.86 -6.79 4.09
N VAL A 101 15.48 -7.96 4.17
CA VAL A 101 14.97 -9.19 3.58
C VAL A 101 14.00 -9.83 4.57
N ALA A 102 12.75 -9.97 4.18
CA ALA A 102 11.74 -10.69 4.96
C ALA A 102 11.93 -12.20 4.83
N GLN A 103 11.86 -12.91 5.95
CA GLN A 103 12.07 -14.37 6.00
C GLN A 103 10.83 -15.16 5.54
N SER A 104 9.67 -14.52 5.46
CA SER A 104 8.42 -15.13 5.02
C SER A 104 7.50 -14.09 4.36
N SER A 105 6.51 -14.56 3.59
CA SER A 105 5.46 -13.69 3.06
C SER A 105 4.71 -12.94 4.18
N CYS A 106 4.36 -13.64 5.26
CA CYS A 106 3.72 -13.04 6.43
C CYS A 106 4.56 -11.89 7.04
N GLU A 107 5.88 -12.03 7.11
CA GLU A 107 6.75 -10.96 7.59
C GLU A 107 6.80 -9.79 6.62
N ALA A 108 6.84 -10.05 5.31
CA ALA A 108 6.80 -9.00 4.29
C ALA A 108 5.50 -8.18 4.37
N GLU A 109 4.35 -8.87 4.49
CA GLU A 109 3.04 -8.22 4.66
C GLU A 109 2.98 -7.44 5.97
N PHE A 110 3.47 -8.00 7.05
CA PHE A 110 3.51 -7.31 8.34
C PHE A 110 4.35 -6.03 8.31
N ILE A 111 5.53 -6.06 7.64
CA ILE A 111 6.37 -4.86 7.43
C ILE A 111 5.60 -3.82 6.61
N ALA A 112 4.86 -4.25 5.60
CA ALA A 112 4.03 -3.35 4.79
C ALA A 112 2.89 -2.74 5.62
N ALA A 113 2.20 -3.54 6.44
CA ALA A 113 1.16 -3.06 7.35
C ALA A 113 1.69 -2.03 8.35
N CYS A 114 2.86 -2.25 8.96
CA CYS A 114 3.51 -1.29 9.86
C CYS A 114 3.80 0.04 9.15
N LYS A 115 4.28 -0.03 7.91
CA LYS A 115 4.60 1.16 7.13
C LYS A 115 3.36 1.96 6.75
N SER A 116 2.30 1.27 6.31
CA SER A 116 1.02 1.89 6.00
C SER A 116 0.35 2.49 7.24
N ALA A 117 0.49 1.86 8.42
CA ALA A 117 -0.04 2.38 9.68
C ALA A 117 0.61 3.72 10.08
N ASN A 118 1.91 3.91 9.84
CA ASN A 118 2.56 5.20 10.06
C ASN A 118 1.98 6.30 9.16
N GLU A 119 1.71 5.98 7.89
CA GLU A 119 1.07 6.92 6.95
C GLU A 119 -0.37 7.23 7.37
N VAL A 120 -1.12 6.22 7.83
CA VAL A 120 -2.45 6.42 8.41
C VAL A 120 -2.40 7.40 9.59
N CYS A 121 -1.46 7.24 10.52
CA CYS A 121 -1.32 8.15 11.67
C CYS A 121 -1.10 9.60 11.21
N PHE A 122 -0.21 9.81 10.24
CA PHE A 122 0.08 11.13 9.68
C PHE A 122 -1.17 11.76 9.04
N ILE A 123 -1.86 11.03 8.15
CA ILE A 123 -3.05 11.55 7.48
C ILE A 123 -4.19 11.79 8.46
N ARG A 124 -4.37 10.93 9.47
CA ARG A 124 -5.36 11.13 10.53
C ARG A 124 -5.11 12.40 11.32
N GLN A 125 -3.85 12.71 11.63
CA GLN A 125 -3.47 13.97 12.29
C GLN A 125 -3.85 15.16 11.40
N LEU A 126 -3.44 15.15 10.14
CA LEU A 126 -3.76 16.20 9.16
C LEU A 126 -5.27 16.40 9.02
N LEU A 127 -6.04 15.32 8.88
CA LEU A 127 -7.50 15.40 8.80
C LEU A 127 -8.11 15.94 10.09
N GLY A 128 -7.55 15.59 11.25
CA GLY A 128 -7.97 16.14 12.55
C GLY A 128 -7.76 17.64 12.64
N GLU A 129 -6.61 18.14 12.21
CA GLU A 129 -6.31 19.58 12.14
C GLU A 129 -7.24 20.34 11.18
N LEU A 130 -7.70 19.67 10.12
CA LEU A 130 -8.71 20.19 9.20
C LEU A 130 -10.17 20.04 9.70
N GLY A 131 -10.39 19.54 10.92
CA GLY A 131 -11.72 19.36 11.51
C GLY A 131 -12.40 18.03 11.17
N TYR A 132 -11.73 17.11 10.46
CA TYR A 132 -12.27 15.79 10.07
C TYR A 132 -11.74 14.66 10.95
N THR A 133 -12.14 14.64 12.21
CA THR A 133 -11.74 13.59 13.16
C THR A 133 -12.12 12.19 12.63
N GLN A 134 -11.15 11.30 12.60
CA GLN A 134 -11.30 9.93 12.09
C GLN A 134 -11.71 8.97 13.19
N GLN A 135 -12.70 8.13 12.92
CA GLN A 135 -12.94 6.91 13.68
C GLN A 135 -11.82 5.89 13.41
N VAL A 136 -11.97 4.64 13.86
CA VAL A 136 -11.01 3.57 13.57
C VAL A 136 -10.76 3.47 12.06
N THR A 137 -9.54 3.65 11.62
CA THR A 137 -9.17 3.52 10.20
C THR A 137 -8.95 2.04 9.87
N ARG A 138 -9.62 1.56 8.82
CA ARG A 138 -9.43 0.18 8.33
C ARG A 138 -8.23 0.12 7.43
N ILE A 139 -7.34 -0.84 7.71
CA ILE A 139 -6.25 -1.27 6.83
C ILE A 139 -6.65 -2.61 6.26
N TYR A 140 -6.88 -2.66 4.94
CA TYR A 140 -7.26 -3.87 4.22
C TYR A 140 -6.02 -4.65 3.80
N GLU A 141 -6.00 -5.93 4.21
CA GLU A 141 -4.87 -6.87 4.06
C GLU A 141 -5.42 -8.22 3.59
N ASP A 142 -4.79 -8.86 2.61
CA ASP A 142 -5.22 -10.17 2.09
C ASP A 142 -4.50 -11.36 2.75
N ASN A 143 -3.53 -11.09 3.64
CA ASN A 143 -2.83 -12.11 4.40
C ASN A 143 -3.44 -12.28 5.81
N MET A 144 -4.18 -13.38 6.00
CA MET A 144 -4.81 -13.70 7.29
C MET A 144 -3.81 -13.87 8.44
N ALA A 145 -2.59 -14.36 8.17
CA ALA A 145 -1.57 -14.54 9.21
C ALA A 145 -1.03 -13.18 9.69
N ALA A 146 -0.79 -12.24 8.78
CA ALA A 146 -0.39 -10.87 9.13
C ALA A 146 -1.47 -10.17 9.97
N LYS A 147 -2.75 -10.32 9.59
CA LYS A 147 -3.89 -9.83 10.37
C LYS A 147 -3.93 -10.44 11.78
N GLN A 148 -3.78 -11.76 11.91
CA GLN A 148 -3.79 -12.43 13.22
C GLN A 148 -2.65 -11.96 14.11
N LEU A 149 -1.44 -11.77 13.56
CA LEU A 149 -0.31 -11.23 14.28
C LEU A 149 -0.57 -9.84 14.86
N ALA A 150 -1.25 -8.97 14.13
CA ALA A 150 -1.58 -7.62 14.60
C ALA A 150 -2.60 -7.61 15.75
N HIS A 151 -3.49 -8.62 15.84
CA HIS A 151 -4.54 -8.66 16.84
C HIS A 151 -4.22 -9.54 18.07
N ASN A 152 -3.19 -10.42 18.00
CA ASN A 152 -2.87 -11.37 19.06
C ASN A 152 -1.60 -10.96 19.82
N PRO A 153 -1.70 -10.39 21.04
CA PRO A 153 -0.56 -10.15 21.92
C PRO A 153 0.14 -11.48 22.25
N GLY A 154 1.43 -11.58 21.99
CA GLY A 154 2.24 -12.75 22.35
C GLY A 154 2.48 -13.78 21.25
N ALA A 155 2.00 -13.57 20.04
CA ALA A 155 2.26 -14.48 18.91
C ALA A 155 3.74 -14.48 18.41
N LEU A 156 4.60 -13.67 19.00
CA LEU A 156 6.02 -13.52 18.63
C LEU A 156 6.92 -13.76 19.84
N ARG A 157 7.13 -15.01 20.23
CA ARG A 157 8.06 -15.32 21.34
C ARG A 157 9.53 -15.43 20.96
N ASP A 158 9.89 -15.55 19.65
CA ASP A 158 11.26 -15.90 19.21
C ASP A 158 11.79 -15.09 18.02
N ARG A 159 11.53 -13.77 17.92
CA ARG A 159 11.99 -12.97 16.77
C ARG A 159 12.86 -11.78 17.15
N SER A 160 13.71 -11.30 16.21
CA SER A 160 14.70 -10.24 16.43
C SER A 160 14.10 -8.93 16.95
N LYS A 161 14.85 -8.20 17.80
CA LYS A 161 14.44 -6.92 18.43
C LYS A 161 13.87 -5.86 17.45
N HIS A 162 14.38 -5.79 16.22
CA HIS A 162 13.89 -4.82 15.22
C HIS A 162 12.50 -5.15 14.70
N PHE A 163 12.13 -6.42 14.65
CA PHE A 163 10.79 -6.86 14.32
C PHE A 163 9.83 -6.60 15.49
N GLU A 164 10.30 -6.84 16.71
CA GLU A 164 9.53 -6.63 17.94
C GLU A 164 9.01 -5.19 18.09
N ILE A 165 9.87 -4.16 17.87
CA ILE A 165 9.46 -2.75 18.00
C ILE A 165 8.31 -2.39 17.04
N ARG A 166 8.41 -2.82 15.78
CA ARG A 166 7.35 -2.58 14.76
C ARG A 166 6.08 -3.31 15.13
N TYR A 167 6.21 -4.52 15.64
CA TYR A 167 5.10 -5.35 16.06
C TYR A 167 4.34 -4.71 17.23
N PHE A 168 5.03 -4.31 18.28
CA PHE A 168 4.41 -3.64 19.42
C PHE A 168 3.73 -2.33 19.00
N LYS A 169 4.35 -1.56 18.11
CA LYS A 169 3.73 -0.31 17.62
C LYS A 169 2.43 -0.57 16.87
N LEU A 170 2.40 -1.56 15.98
CA LEU A 170 1.18 -1.90 15.25
C LEU A 170 0.08 -2.40 16.19
N GLN A 171 0.44 -3.26 17.15
CA GLN A 171 -0.50 -3.75 18.17
C GLN A 171 -1.05 -2.64 19.05
N GLU A 172 -0.19 -1.71 19.48
CA GLU A 172 -0.61 -0.54 20.25
C GLU A 172 -1.68 0.26 19.51
N LEU A 173 -1.46 0.54 18.21
CA LEU A 173 -2.42 1.25 17.37
C LEU A 173 -3.76 0.51 17.23
N VAL A 174 -3.72 -0.82 17.17
CA VAL A 174 -4.92 -1.67 17.14
C VAL A 174 -5.64 -1.64 18.50
N GLN A 175 -4.91 -1.79 19.61
CA GLN A 175 -5.47 -1.74 20.97
C GLN A 175 -6.09 -0.38 21.30
N GLN A 176 -5.47 0.71 20.83
CA GLN A 176 -6.00 2.07 20.99
C GLN A 176 -7.17 2.37 20.03
N ALA A 177 -7.62 1.40 19.23
CA ALA A 177 -8.65 1.57 18.22
C ALA A 177 -8.36 2.74 17.23
N ILE A 178 -7.09 3.02 16.96
CA ILE A 178 -6.68 3.98 15.93
C ILE A 178 -6.81 3.34 14.56
N ILE A 179 -6.38 2.07 14.44
CA ILE A 179 -6.49 1.27 13.22
C ILE A 179 -7.11 -0.09 13.51
N THR A 180 -7.56 -0.77 12.47
CA THR A 180 -7.92 -2.20 12.52
C THR A 180 -7.51 -2.88 11.21
N LEU A 181 -6.89 -4.06 11.28
CA LEU A 181 -6.58 -4.86 10.10
C LEU A 181 -7.82 -5.67 9.71
N THR A 182 -8.29 -5.47 8.50
CA THR A 182 -9.48 -6.11 7.94
C THR A 182 -9.07 -6.95 6.74
N TYR A 183 -9.53 -8.19 6.68
CA TYR A 183 -9.28 -9.04 5.52
C TYR A 183 -10.04 -8.52 4.29
N VAL A 184 -9.37 -8.54 3.15
CA VAL A 184 -9.94 -8.30 1.82
C VAL A 184 -9.53 -9.43 0.88
N GLY A 185 -10.42 -9.83 -0.01
CA GLY A 185 -10.08 -10.85 -1.01
C GLY A 185 -9.09 -10.30 -2.04
N THR A 186 -8.14 -11.14 -2.51
CA THR A 186 -7.10 -10.74 -3.48
C THR A 186 -7.68 -10.07 -4.74
N LYS A 187 -8.88 -10.46 -5.17
CA LYS A 187 -9.55 -9.82 -6.33
C LYS A 187 -10.00 -8.39 -6.07
N GLU A 188 -10.05 -7.96 -4.82
CA GLU A 188 -10.47 -6.63 -4.38
C GLU A 188 -9.32 -5.85 -3.74
N GLN A 189 -8.13 -6.47 -3.65
CA GLN A 189 -6.92 -5.86 -3.11
C GLN A 189 -6.34 -4.85 -4.12
N ILE A 190 -6.71 -3.57 -3.98
CA ILE A 190 -6.24 -2.53 -4.90
C ILE A 190 -4.73 -2.25 -4.75
N ALA A 191 -4.13 -2.55 -3.59
CA ALA A 191 -2.69 -2.40 -3.38
C ALA A 191 -1.84 -3.37 -4.22
N ASP A 192 -2.42 -4.44 -4.79
CA ASP A 192 -1.77 -5.32 -5.76
C ASP A 192 -1.23 -4.55 -6.97
N THR A 193 -1.90 -3.47 -7.37
CA THR A 193 -1.44 -2.59 -8.47
C THR A 193 -0.12 -1.88 -8.15
N LEU A 194 0.30 -1.85 -6.88
CA LEU A 194 1.50 -1.18 -6.39
C LEU A 194 2.64 -2.15 -6.05
N THR A 195 2.41 -3.46 -6.20
CA THR A 195 3.39 -4.51 -5.83
C THR A 195 3.64 -5.52 -6.93
N LYS A 196 2.63 -5.87 -7.72
CA LYS A 196 2.63 -7.02 -8.64
C LYS A 196 2.44 -6.59 -10.09
N ASN A 197 2.98 -7.42 -11.01
CA ASN A 197 2.60 -7.34 -12.42
C ASN A 197 1.28 -8.09 -12.59
N LEU A 198 0.21 -7.35 -12.80
CA LEU A 198 -1.13 -7.90 -12.94
C LEU A 198 -1.47 -8.20 -14.40
N SER A 199 -2.38 -9.16 -14.63
CA SER A 199 -3.00 -9.32 -15.93
C SER A 199 -3.81 -8.08 -16.30
N LYS A 200 -3.89 -7.75 -17.60
CA LYS A 200 -4.59 -6.55 -18.07
C LYS A 200 -6.02 -6.42 -17.53
N PRO A 201 -6.88 -7.47 -17.52
CA PRO A 201 -8.23 -7.35 -16.99
C PRO A 201 -8.25 -6.99 -15.50
N LEU A 202 -7.40 -7.63 -14.68
CA LEU A 202 -7.32 -7.37 -13.24
C LEU A 202 -6.77 -5.97 -12.96
N PHE A 203 -5.72 -5.56 -13.68
CA PHE A 203 -5.16 -4.22 -13.56
C PHE A 203 -6.20 -3.13 -13.88
N LEU A 204 -6.94 -3.28 -15.00
CA LEU A 204 -7.99 -2.34 -15.40
C LEU A 204 -9.11 -2.23 -14.36
N ARG A 205 -9.46 -3.36 -13.72
CA ARG A 205 -10.45 -3.39 -12.66
C ARG A 205 -9.96 -2.67 -11.40
N LEU A 206 -8.74 -2.99 -10.93
CA LEU A 206 -8.21 -2.49 -9.66
C LEU A 206 -7.72 -1.04 -9.72
N ARG A 207 -7.37 -0.52 -10.90
CA ARG A 207 -6.96 0.89 -11.07
C ARG A 207 -8.13 1.88 -11.14
N GLY A 208 -9.37 1.39 -11.19
CA GLY A 208 -10.59 2.21 -11.34
C GLY A 208 -11.02 2.85 -10.01
N PHE A 209 -10.10 3.61 -9.37
CA PHE A 209 -10.35 4.40 -8.16
C PHE A 209 -10.22 5.89 -8.42
#